data_adb1934abe823f9c4c48955688a63301
#
_entry.id   adb1934abe823f9c4c48955688a63301
#
_cell.length_a   1.000
_cell.length_b   1.000
_cell.length_c   1.000
_cell.angle_alpha   90.00
_cell.angle_beta   90.00
_cell.angle_gamma   90.00
#
_symmetry.space_group_name_H-M   'P 1'
#
loop_
_entity.id
_entity.type
_entity.pdbx_description
1 polymer ?
#
loop_
_entity_poly.entity_id
_entity_poly.type
_entity_poly.pdbx_seq_one_letter_code
_entity_poly.pdbx_strand_id
1 'polypeptide(L)'
;MTKSAADSSKSFILTRRNCGQYLGKNMEIPINCRSISAETFFNKSVIRSVVFPYEMEQIGSKAFQGCSRLSEIELPEYLGRLGTGAFSDCVSLKKVEIPSGLTNIPKSAFNNDRKLSDLKFSSDSHLVSIGPSAFSECTSLTEVIFPESLEEIDDRAFYKCKKLNKVSFPEGLKIISKQAFYFCGLNSLELSDSLEVLDESAFFKCCNLTHVVIPPNVRYIGKWVFHGCNRLKYLEIRHDPDFIGEWIINKAATIRCYKGSRIDRYCQETGFKVEYLS
;
A
#
# COMPACT_ATOMS: atom_id res chain seq x y z
N MET A 1 -19.05 -44.74 8.50
CA MET A 1 -18.78 -44.43 7.06
C MET A 1 -17.47 -43.71 7.01
N THR A 2 -16.42 -44.42 6.68
CA THR A 2 -15.05 -43.99 6.58
C THR A 2 -14.93 -42.96 5.45
N LYS A 3 -14.53 -41.70 5.79
CA LYS A 3 -14.10 -40.69 4.79
C LYS A 3 -12.95 -41.31 4.00
N SER A 4 -13.18 -41.51 2.71
CA SER A 4 -12.16 -41.89 1.74
C SER A 4 -10.96 -40.98 1.93
N ALA A 5 -9.81 -41.54 2.26
CA ALA A 5 -8.53 -40.84 2.20
C ALA A 5 -8.34 -40.42 0.73
N ALA A 6 -8.54 -39.13 0.45
CA ALA A 6 -8.22 -38.58 -0.85
C ALA A 6 -6.73 -38.83 -1.09
N ASP A 7 -6.42 -39.37 -2.27
CA ASP A 7 -5.07 -39.66 -2.74
C ASP A 7 -4.20 -38.42 -2.53
N SER A 8 -3.36 -38.43 -1.48
CA SER A 8 -2.55 -37.28 -1.05
C SER A 8 -1.40 -36.95 -2.03
N SER A 9 -1.27 -37.70 -3.12
CA SER A 9 -0.18 -37.58 -4.07
C SER A 9 -0.46 -36.61 -5.25
N LYS A 10 -1.73 -36.24 -5.52
CA LYS A 10 -2.08 -35.35 -6.63
C LYS A 10 -2.41 -33.94 -6.13
N SER A 11 -1.70 -32.95 -6.65
CA SER A 11 -2.02 -31.55 -6.44
C SER A 11 -3.40 -31.22 -7.02
N PHE A 12 -4.17 -30.35 -6.34
CA PHE A 12 -5.48 -29.92 -6.81
C PHE A 12 -5.70 -28.42 -6.62
N ILE A 13 -6.76 -27.93 -7.25
CA ILE A 13 -7.17 -26.52 -7.20
C ILE A 13 -8.51 -26.43 -6.45
N LEU A 14 -8.56 -25.56 -5.45
CA LEU A 14 -9.81 -25.18 -4.81
C LEU A 14 -10.61 -24.22 -5.69
N THR A 15 -11.87 -24.53 -5.88
CA THR A 15 -12.82 -23.77 -6.71
C THR A 15 -14.15 -23.64 -5.96
N ARG A 16 -15.04 -22.78 -6.43
CA ARG A 16 -16.42 -22.66 -5.90
C ARG A 16 -17.18 -23.99 -5.87
N ARG A 17 -16.86 -24.93 -6.79
CA ARG A 17 -17.57 -26.22 -6.91
C ARG A 17 -17.14 -27.21 -5.83
N ASN A 18 -15.88 -27.18 -5.40
CA ASN A 18 -15.33 -28.18 -4.46
C ASN A 18 -14.97 -27.61 -3.08
N CYS A 19 -15.11 -26.30 -2.84
CA CYS A 19 -14.71 -25.67 -1.58
C CYS A 19 -15.67 -25.95 -0.41
N GLY A 20 -16.90 -26.38 -0.67
CA GLY A 20 -17.96 -26.53 0.35
C GLY A 20 -17.59 -27.44 1.53
N GLN A 21 -16.85 -28.50 1.28
CA GLN A 21 -16.42 -29.45 2.32
C GLN A 21 -15.33 -28.86 3.28
N TYR A 22 -14.66 -27.79 2.87
CA TYR A 22 -13.63 -27.11 3.67
C TYR A 22 -14.15 -25.84 4.34
N LEU A 23 -15.39 -25.43 4.01
CA LEU A 23 -15.95 -24.20 4.53
C LEU A 23 -16.29 -24.32 6.02
N GLY A 24 -15.69 -23.48 6.84
CA GLY A 24 -15.90 -23.46 8.29
C GLY A 24 -15.43 -22.16 8.93
N LYS A 25 -15.55 -22.08 10.26
CA LYS A 25 -15.05 -20.92 11.01
C LYS A 25 -13.53 -20.82 10.95
N ASN A 26 -12.87 -21.93 11.23
CA ASN A 26 -11.42 -22.07 11.16
C ASN A 26 -11.15 -23.05 10.02
N MET A 27 -10.63 -22.56 8.93
CA MET A 27 -10.43 -23.36 7.72
C MET A 27 -8.99 -23.84 7.68
N GLU A 28 -8.82 -25.13 7.37
CA GLU A 28 -7.55 -25.70 7.01
C GLU A 28 -7.62 -26.12 5.53
N ILE A 29 -6.82 -25.47 4.72
CA ILE A 29 -6.68 -25.80 3.31
C ILE A 29 -5.82 -27.06 3.20
N PRO A 30 -6.24 -28.12 2.45
CA PRO A 30 -5.48 -29.37 2.35
C PRO A 30 -4.04 -29.18 1.87
N ILE A 31 -3.11 -29.99 2.39
CA ILE A 31 -1.69 -29.87 2.15
C ILE A 31 -1.30 -29.98 0.66
N ASN A 32 -2.09 -30.72 -0.13
CA ASN A 32 -1.87 -30.90 -1.56
C ASN A 32 -2.58 -29.84 -2.43
N CYS A 33 -3.21 -28.82 -1.82
CA CYS A 33 -3.81 -27.70 -2.56
C CYS A 33 -2.75 -26.69 -2.95
N ARG A 34 -2.52 -26.49 -4.25
CA ARG A 34 -1.54 -25.54 -4.77
C ARG A 34 -2.13 -24.20 -5.15
N SER A 35 -3.44 -24.15 -5.39
CA SER A 35 -4.08 -22.93 -5.88
C SER A 35 -5.53 -22.84 -5.42
N ILE A 36 -5.93 -21.60 -5.16
CA ILE A 36 -7.34 -21.23 -4.92
C ILE A 36 -7.80 -20.40 -6.11
N SER A 37 -8.85 -20.83 -6.79
CA SER A 37 -9.42 -20.13 -7.94
C SER A 37 -10.06 -18.80 -7.54
N ALA A 38 -10.30 -17.95 -8.54
CA ALA A 38 -11.00 -16.67 -8.33
C ALA A 38 -12.35 -16.89 -7.63
N GLU A 39 -12.67 -15.97 -6.70
CA GLU A 39 -13.95 -15.88 -5.99
C GLU A 39 -14.40 -17.16 -5.24
N THR A 40 -13.48 -18.07 -4.94
CA THR A 40 -13.80 -19.37 -4.32
C THR A 40 -14.56 -19.20 -3.00
N PHE A 41 -14.14 -18.28 -2.15
CA PHE A 41 -14.74 -17.97 -0.86
C PHE A 41 -15.36 -16.56 -0.80
N PHE A 42 -15.76 -16.03 -1.94
CA PHE A 42 -16.35 -14.69 -2.04
C PHE A 42 -17.55 -14.54 -1.09
N ASN A 43 -17.53 -13.48 -0.24
CA ASN A 43 -18.57 -13.16 0.75
C ASN A 43 -18.86 -14.25 1.79
N LYS A 44 -17.89 -15.13 2.10
CA LYS A 44 -18.06 -16.18 3.12
C LYS A 44 -17.77 -15.65 4.53
N SER A 45 -18.71 -14.90 5.11
CA SER A 45 -18.59 -14.30 6.44
C SER A 45 -18.52 -15.30 7.61
N VAL A 46 -18.70 -16.60 7.36
CA VAL A 46 -18.50 -17.65 8.37
C VAL A 46 -17.02 -17.82 8.72
N ILE A 47 -16.11 -17.55 7.78
CA ILE A 47 -14.66 -17.75 7.92
C ILE A 47 -14.08 -16.74 8.91
N ARG A 48 -13.31 -17.22 9.89
CA ARG A 48 -12.59 -16.39 10.88
C ARG A 48 -11.08 -16.48 10.76
N SER A 49 -10.58 -17.67 10.44
CA SER A 49 -9.16 -17.93 10.18
C SER A 49 -9.00 -18.91 9.04
N VAL A 50 -7.87 -18.84 8.35
CA VAL A 50 -7.47 -19.75 7.28
C VAL A 50 -6.02 -20.14 7.50
N VAL A 51 -5.77 -21.45 7.52
CA VAL A 51 -4.42 -22.03 7.48
C VAL A 51 -4.19 -22.52 6.05
N PHE A 52 -3.19 -21.96 5.40
CA PHE A 52 -2.80 -22.36 4.05
C PHE A 52 -1.69 -23.43 4.11
N PRO A 53 -1.63 -24.35 3.16
CA PRO A 53 -0.49 -25.26 3.04
C PRO A 53 0.75 -24.49 2.61
N TYR A 54 1.90 -24.92 3.12
CA TYR A 54 3.19 -24.28 2.89
C TYR A 54 3.53 -24.09 1.39
N GLU A 55 3.18 -25.10 0.57
CA GLU A 55 3.49 -25.10 -0.86
C GLU A 55 2.39 -24.49 -1.74
N MET A 56 1.53 -23.66 -1.19
CA MET A 56 0.51 -22.95 -2.00
C MET A 56 1.19 -21.86 -2.84
N GLU A 57 0.94 -21.91 -4.14
CA GLU A 57 1.56 -21.01 -5.13
C GLU A 57 0.69 -19.82 -5.51
N GLN A 58 -0.65 -20.01 -5.43
CA GLN A 58 -1.57 -18.98 -5.94
C GLN A 58 -2.88 -18.86 -5.15
N ILE A 59 -3.26 -17.61 -4.88
CA ILE A 59 -4.58 -17.22 -4.39
C ILE A 59 -5.22 -16.33 -5.46
N GLY A 60 -6.35 -16.77 -6.02
CA GLY A 60 -7.02 -16.13 -7.16
C GLY A 60 -7.69 -14.80 -6.82
N SER A 61 -8.09 -14.06 -7.85
CA SER A 61 -8.77 -12.77 -7.71
C SER A 61 -10.05 -12.91 -6.89
N LYS A 62 -10.24 -11.99 -5.91
CA LYS A 62 -11.42 -11.94 -5.04
C LYS A 62 -11.67 -13.24 -4.25
N ALA A 63 -10.66 -14.11 -4.08
CA ALA A 63 -10.84 -15.43 -3.50
C ALA A 63 -11.48 -15.39 -2.11
N PHE A 64 -11.12 -14.39 -1.28
CA PHE A 64 -11.67 -14.15 0.05
C PHE A 64 -12.33 -12.77 0.18
N GLN A 65 -12.63 -12.09 -0.93
CA GLN A 65 -13.29 -10.79 -0.86
C GLN A 65 -14.59 -10.87 -0.07
N GLY A 66 -14.77 -9.93 0.88
CA GLY A 66 -15.98 -9.87 1.69
C GLY A 66 -16.06 -10.93 2.79
N CYS A 67 -14.98 -11.63 3.11
CA CYS A 67 -14.91 -12.50 4.30
C CYS A 67 -14.83 -11.62 5.56
N SER A 68 -15.93 -10.93 5.89
CA SER A 68 -15.99 -9.85 6.86
C SER A 68 -15.60 -10.22 8.30
N ARG A 69 -15.59 -11.51 8.64
CA ARG A 69 -15.17 -12.02 9.95
C ARG A 69 -13.78 -12.63 9.94
N LEU A 70 -13.10 -12.69 8.80
CA LEU A 70 -11.72 -13.16 8.69
C LEU A 70 -10.82 -12.20 9.46
N SER A 71 -10.23 -12.69 10.55
CA SER A 71 -9.42 -11.87 11.47
C SER A 71 -7.94 -12.21 11.44
N GLU A 72 -7.61 -13.42 10.98
CA GLU A 72 -6.26 -13.95 11.00
C GLU A 72 -5.98 -14.75 9.73
N ILE A 73 -4.85 -14.43 9.09
CA ILE A 73 -4.27 -15.19 7.99
C ILE A 73 -2.75 -15.21 8.13
N GLU A 74 -2.15 -16.30 7.72
CA GLU A 74 -0.73 -16.42 7.48
C GLU A 74 -0.56 -16.80 6.01
N LEU A 75 -0.06 -15.86 5.21
CA LEU A 75 0.17 -16.14 3.78
C LEU A 75 1.32 -17.13 3.63
N PRO A 76 1.18 -18.13 2.73
CA PRO A 76 2.22 -19.14 2.56
C PRO A 76 3.50 -18.54 2.00
N GLU A 77 4.66 -19.03 2.47
CA GLU A 77 5.98 -18.54 2.10
C GLU A 77 6.24 -18.59 0.58
N TYR A 78 5.80 -19.67 -0.07
CA TYR A 78 5.96 -19.84 -1.51
C TYR A 78 4.84 -19.23 -2.36
N LEU A 79 4.02 -18.35 -1.77
CA LEU A 79 2.97 -17.67 -2.53
C LEU A 79 3.60 -16.74 -3.57
N GLY A 80 3.65 -17.20 -4.81
CA GLY A 80 4.19 -16.42 -5.94
C GLY A 80 3.15 -15.56 -6.64
N ARG A 81 1.83 -15.80 -6.38
CA ARG A 81 0.76 -15.05 -7.05
C ARG A 81 -0.44 -14.80 -6.15
N LEU A 82 -0.74 -13.52 -5.95
CA LEU A 82 -1.95 -13.03 -5.30
C LEU A 82 -2.84 -12.34 -6.34
N GLY A 83 -4.14 -12.60 -6.34
CA GLY A 83 -5.08 -12.03 -7.30
C GLY A 83 -5.64 -10.67 -6.86
N THR A 84 -6.11 -9.88 -7.82
CA THR A 84 -6.79 -8.60 -7.58
C THR A 84 -7.93 -8.77 -6.57
N GLY A 85 -7.94 -7.93 -5.53
CA GLY A 85 -8.98 -7.92 -4.50
C GLY A 85 -9.07 -9.20 -3.67
N ALA A 86 -8.01 -10.02 -3.61
CA ALA A 86 -8.06 -11.36 -3.02
C ALA A 86 -8.62 -11.36 -1.59
N PHE A 87 -8.29 -10.36 -0.78
CA PHE A 87 -8.75 -10.18 0.61
C PHE A 87 -9.51 -8.86 0.81
N SER A 88 -9.90 -8.15 -0.25
CA SER A 88 -10.66 -6.90 -0.12
C SER A 88 -11.90 -7.08 0.76
N ASP A 89 -12.25 -6.07 1.55
CA ASP A 89 -13.42 -6.08 2.44
C ASP A 89 -13.38 -7.15 3.56
N CYS A 90 -12.18 -7.64 3.93
CA CYS A 90 -11.97 -8.46 5.12
C CYS A 90 -11.87 -7.55 6.36
N VAL A 91 -12.95 -6.83 6.66
CA VAL A 91 -12.99 -5.72 7.62
C VAL A 91 -12.60 -6.08 9.06
N SER A 92 -12.47 -7.36 9.38
CA SER A 92 -11.99 -7.86 10.68
C SER A 92 -10.51 -8.26 10.68
N LEU A 93 -9.85 -8.29 9.52
CA LEU A 93 -8.45 -8.70 9.39
C LEU A 93 -7.55 -7.71 10.13
N LYS A 94 -6.67 -8.24 11.01
CA LYS A 94 -5.86 -7.41 11.92
C LYS A 94 -4.40 -7.35 11.53
N LYS A 95 -3.86 -8.46 11.05
CA LYS A 95 -2.45 -8.62 10.71
C LYS A 95 -2.30 -9.31 9.35
N VAL A 96 -1.33 -8.84 8.60
CA VAL A 96 -0.86 -9.49 7.36
C VAL A 96 0.65 -9.39 7.32
N GLU A 97 1.31 -10.50 7.00
CA GLU A 97 2.71 -10.53 6.64
C GLU A 97 2.82 -10.94 5.16
N ILE A 98 3.48 -10.10 4.38
CA ILE A 98 3.69 -10.32 2.94
C ILE A 98 4.92 -11.20 2.77
N PRO A 99 4.78 -12.42 2.19
CA PRO A 99 5.88 -13.37 2.06
C PRO A 99 6.88 -12.93 0.98
N SER A 100 8.08 -13.51 1.03
CA SER A 100 9.17 -13.19 0.09
C SER A 100 8.88 -13.56 -1.37
N GLY A 101 8.01 -14.55 -1.60
CA GLY A 101 7.64 -15.01 -2.94
C GLY A 101 6.85 -14.01 -3.79
N LEU A 102 6.27 -12.95 -3.18
CA LEU A 102 5.50 -11.94 -3.91
C LEU A 102 6.40 -10.81 -4.39
N THR A 103 6.46 -10.59 -5.70
CA THR A 103 7.14 -9.44 -6.32
C THR A 103 6.25 -8.22 -6.47
N ASN A 104 4.93 -8.38 -6.38
CA ASN A 104 3.96 -7.29 -6.41
C ASN A 104 2.72 -7.58 -5.56
N ILE A 105 2.18 -6.56 -4.92
CA ILE A 105 0.86 -6.64 -4.29
C ILE A 105 -0.15 -6.12 -5.31
N PRO A 106 -1.12 -6.93 -5.74
CA PRO A 106 -2.00 -6.54 -6.82
C PRO A 106 -3.05 -5.51 -6.39
N LYS A 107 -3.70 -4.90 -7.38
CA LYS A 107 -4.81 -3.95 -7.19
C LYS A 107 -5.80 -4.44 -6.14
N SER A 108 -6.11 -3.56 -5.17
CA SER A 108 -7.13 -3.74 -4.14
C SER A 108 -6.97 -5.00 -3.28
N ALA A 109 -5.78 -5.61 -3.20
CA ALA A 109 -5.57 -6.90 -2.52
C ALA A 109 -6.14 -6.93 -1.10
N PHE A 110 -5.98 -5.85 -0.34
CA PHE A 110 -6.42 -5.64 1.05
C PHE A 110 -7.24 -4.34 1.20
N ASN A 111 -7.94 -3.94 0.14
CA ASN A 111 -8.74 -2.71 0.15
C ASN A 111 -9.88 -2.82 1.18
N ASN A 112 -10.08 -1.75 1.96
CA ASN A 112 -11.13 -1.63 2.98
C ASN A 112 -11.03 -2.64 4.15
N ASP A 113 -9.81 -3.10 4.45
CA ASP A 113 -9.53 -3.94 5.61
C ASP A 113 -9.33 -3.05 6.85
N ARG A 114 -10.46 -2.51 7.35
CA ARG A 114 -10.48 -1.39 8.31
C ARG A 114 -9.81 -1.69 9.64
N LYS A 115 -9.72 -2.97 10.05
CA LYS A 115 -9.06 -3.38 11.29
C LYS A 115 -7.59 -3.77 11.09
N LEU A 116 -7.08 -3.76 9.85
CA LEU A 116 -5.68 -4.05 9.59
C LEU A 116 -4.80 -2.98 10.24
N SER A 117 -4.08 -3.39 11.27
CA SER A 117 -3.22 -2.54 12.09
C SER A 117 -1.74 -2.94 12.06
N ASP A 118 -1.44 -4.18 11.68
CA ASP A 118 -0.09 -4.75 11.61
C ASP A 118 0.15 -5.27 10.18
N LEU A 119 0.93 -4.54 9.40
CA LEU A 119 1.40 -4.92 8.06
C LEU A 119 2.90 -5.09 8.12
N LYS A 120 3.36 -6.30 7.81
CA LYS A 120 4.78 -6.64 7.75
C LYS A 120 5.14 -7.21 6.38
N PHE A 121 6.41 -7.12 6.07
CA PHE A 121 7.04 -7.75 4.91
C PHE A 121 8.11 -8.71 5.39
N SER A 122 8.31 -9.82 4.69
CA SER A 122 9.41 -10.74 4.98
C SER A 122 10.76 -10.01 4.92
N SER A 123 11.71 -10.42 5.74
CA SER A 123 13.05 -9.81 5.79
C SER A 123 13.83 -9.97 4.48
N ASP A 124 13.52 -11.01 3.73
CA ASP A 124 14.07 -11.33 2.40
C ASP A 124 13.09 -11.01 1.26
N SER A 125 12.24 -10.01 1.46
CA SER A 125 11.23 -9.58 0.49
C SER A 125 11.85 -9.17 -0.84
N HIS A 126 11.25 -9.62 -1.94
CA HIS A 126 11.56 -9.21 -3.32
C HIS A 126 10.45 -8.32 -3.92
N LEU A 127 9.68 -7.67 -3.07
CA LEU A 127 8.55 -6.85 -3.48
C LEU A 127 9.02 -5.59 -4.21
N VAL A 128 8.65 -5.44 -5.48
CA VAL A 128 9.01 -4.30 -6.33
C VAL A 128 7.90 -3.23 -6.34
N SER A 129 6.62 -3.64 -6.27
CA SER A 129 5.52 -2.69 -6.36
C SER A 129 4.34 -3.02 -5.45
N ILE A 130 3.68 -1.94 -4.99
CA ILE A 130 2.40 -2.00 -4.29
C ILE A 130 1.35 -1.39 -5.20
N GLY A 131 0.49 -2.23 -5.76
CA GLY A 131 -0.45 -1.88 -6.81
C GLY A 131 -1.62 -0.98 -6.38
N PRO A 132 -2.45 -0.56 -7.34
CA PRO A 132 -3.49 0.45 -7.13
C PRO A 132 -4.47 0.05 -6.04
N SER A 133 -4.70 0.96 -5.08
CA SER A 133 -5.62 0.78 -3.95
C SER A 133 -5.35 -0.45 -3.08
N ALA A 134 -4.14 -1.01 -3.09
CA ALA A 134 -3.84 -2.29 -2.42
C ALA A 134 -4.20 -2.30 -0.93
N PHE A 135 -3.96 -1.21 -0.20
CA PHE A 135 -4.30 -1.00 1.21
C PHE A 135 -5.19 0.23 1.43
N SER A 136 -5.95 0.64 0.41
CA SER A 136 -6.87 1.78 0.51
C SER A 136 -7.88 1.53 1.62
N GLU A 137 -8.17 2.56 2.42
CA GLU A 137 -9.11 2.51 3.56
C GLU A 137 -8.75 1.50 4.69
N CYS A 138 -7.48 1.09 4.83
CA CYS A 138 -6.97 0.38 6.00
C CYS A 138 -6.84 1.37 7.17
N THR A 139 -7.97 1.77 7.73
CA THR A 139 -8.06 2.93 8.65
C THR A 139 -7.45 2.70 10.02
N SER A 140 -7.09 1.46 10.38
CA SER A 140 -6.41 1.13 11.64
C SER A 140 -4.89 1.02 11.52
N LEU A 141 -4.35 1.02 10.30
CA LEU A 141 -2.91 0.93 10.05
C LEU A 141 -2.22 2.18 10.62
N THR A 142 -1.16 1.98 11.43
CA THR A 142 -0.47 3.08 12.13
C THR A 142 0.93 3.33 11.62
N GLU A 143 1.63 2.29 11.22
CA GLU A 143 3.01 2.33 10.74
C GLU A 143 3.20 1.35 9.58
N VAL A 144 4.08 1.71 8.64
CA VAL A 144 4.56 0.81 7.59
C VAL A 144 6.05 1.03 7.39
N ILE A 145 6.82 -0.05 7.49
CA ILE A 145 8.24 -0.12 7.12
C ILE A 145 8.30 -0.90 5.81
N PHE A 146 8.63 -0.22 4.73
CA PHE A 146 8.69 -0.85 3.40
C PHE A 146 9.99 -1.64 3.22
N PRO A 147 9.97 -2.74 2.42
CA PRO A 147 11.17 -3.52 2.15
C PRO A 147 12.11 -2.77 1.19
N GLU A 148 13.41 -3.07 1.29
CA GLU A 148 14.46 -2.41 0.50
C GLU A 148 14.32 -2.59 -1.02
N SER A 149 13.63 -3.65 -1.44
CA SER A 149 13.38 -3.96 -2.85
C SER A 149 12.27 -3.12 -3.50
N LEU A 150 11.52 -2.31 -2.71
CA LEU A 150 10.35 -1.59 -3.22
C LEU A 150 10.76 -0.38 -4.06
N GLU A 151 10.28 -0.33 -5.31
CA GLU A 151 10.54 0.75 -6.26
C GLU A 151 9.31 1.65 -6.52
N GLU A 152 8.09 1.12 -6.36
CA GLU A 152 6.86 1.85 -6.73
C GLU A 152 5.71 1.64 -5.74
N ILE A 153 5.07 2.75 -5.38
CA ILE A 153 3.79 2.79 -4.65
C ILE A 153 2.75 3.42 -5.56
N ASP A 154 1.83 2.60 -6.07
CA ASP A 154 0.89 2.95 -7.12
C ASP A 154 -0.34 3.73 -6.61
N ASP A 155 -1.22 4.10 -7.55
CA ASP A 155 -2.39 4.95 -7.33
C ASP A 155 -3.22 4.52 -6.11
N ARG A 156 -3.43 5.46 -5.17
CA ARG A 156 -4.28 5.24 -3.98
C ARG A 156 -3.87 4.06 -3.10
N ALA A 157 -2.64 3.58 -3.18
CA ALA A 157 -2.22 2.37 -2.47
C ALA A 157 -2.55 2.42 -0.97
N PHE A 158 -2.37 3.56 -0.30
CA PHE A 158 -2.71 3.83 1.11
C PHE A 158 -3.75 4.96 1.27
N TYR A 159 -4.64 5.12 0.29
CA TYR A 159 -5.67 6.15 0.30
C TYR A 159 -6.53 6.06 1.55
N LYS A 160 -6.66 7.18 2.29
CA LYS A 160 -7.44 7.28 3.53
C LYS A 160 -7.01 6.30 4.66
N CYS A 161 -5.76 5.89 4.72
CA CYS A 161 -5.21 5.24 5.91
C CYS A 161 -5.05 6.27 7.04
N LYS A 162 -6.16 6.69 7.64
CA LYS A 162 -6.25 7.89 8.51
C LYS A 162 -5.37 7.83 9.76
N LYS A 163 -5.08 6.62 10.28
CA LYS A 163 -4.21 6.42 11.43
C LYS A 163 -2.75 6.20 11.07
N LEU A 164 -2.41 6.06 9.77
CA LEU A 164 -1.05 5.86 9.32
C LEU A 164 -0.25 7.14 9.57
N ASN A 165 0.53 7.13 10.65
CA ASN A 165 1.24 8.30 11.14
C ASN A 165 2.76 8.20 10.94
N LYS A 166 3.28 7.02 10.60
CA LYS A 166 4.68 6.76 10.33
C LYS A 166 4.87 5.84 9.13
N VAL A 167 5.75 6.23 8.23
CA VAL A 167 6.22 5.43 7.10
C VAL A 167 7.74 5.49 7.05
N SER A 168 8.39 4.39 6.69
CA SER A 168 9.81 4.32 6.37
C SER A 168 9.95 3.85 4.93
N PHE A 169 10.42 4.73 4.06
CA PHE A 169 10.66 4.42 2.66
C PHE A 169 12.06 3.85 2.47
N PRO A 170 12.23 2.85 1.57
CA PRO A 170 13.55 2.32 1.22
C PRO A 170 14.31 3.27 0.28
N GLU A 171 15.62 3.12 0.25
CA GLU A 171 16.49 3.90 -0.66
C GLU A 171 16.24 3.61 -2.15
N GLY A 172 15.61 2.48 -2.49
CA GLY A 172 15.27 2.10 -3.87
C GLY A 172 13.98 2.71 -4.42
N LEU A 173 13.18 3.44 -3.60
CA LEU A 173 11.87 3.93 -4.02
C LEU A 173 12.00 5.07 -5.03
N LYS A 174 11.39 4.88 -6.22
CA LYS A 174 11.45 5.83 -7.36
C LYS A 174 10.14 6.60 -7.56
N ILE A 175 8.99 5.94 -7.32
CA ILE A 175 7.69 6.49 -7.71
C ILE A 175 6.69 6.39 -6.56
N ILE A 176 6.10 7.54 -6.23
CA ILE A 176 4.90 7.63 -5.40
C ILE A 176 3.79 8.21 -6.27
N SER A 177 2.87 7.36 -6.69
CA SER A 177 1.83 7.67 -7.66
C SER A 177 0.66 8.47 -7.09
N LYS A 178 -0.32 8.77 -7.94
CA LYS A 178 -1.47 9.61 -7.65
C LYS A 178 -2.23 9.16 -6.41
N GLN A 179 -2.42 10.12 -5.47
CA GLN A 179 -3.20 9.91 -4.25
C GLN A 179 -2.70 8.76 -3.36
N ALA A 180 -1.45 8.30 -3.50
CA ALA A 180 -0.94 7.12 -2.80
C ALA A 180 -1.14 7.20 -1.28
N PHE A 181 -0.88 8.35 -0.66
CA PHE A 181 -1.07 8.62 0.78
C PHE A 181 -2.11 9.73 1.04
N TYR A 182 -3.10 9.88 0.15
CA TYR A 182 -4.18 10.86 0.30
C TYR A 182 -4.90 10.69 1.64
N PHE A 183 -4.94 11.77 2.45
CA PHE A 183 -5.61 11.81 3.75
C PHE A 183 -5.10 10.75 4.74
N CYS A 184 -3.77 10.55 4.78
CA CYS A 184 -3.09 9.82 5.85
C CYS A 184 -2.74 10.72 7.02
N GLY A 185 -2.52 10.10 8.19
CA GLY A 185 -2.23 10.80 9.45
C GLY A 185 -0.76 11.12 9.68
N LEU A 186 0.10 11.14 8.64
CA LEU A 186 1.55 11.25 8.73
C LEU A 186 2.02 12.44 9.57
N ASN A 187 2.87 12.17 10.57
CA ASN A 187 3.45 13.18 11.45
C ASN A 187 4.74 13.80 10.90
N SER A 188 5.54 12.97 10.23
CA SER A 188 6.77 13.33 9.54
C SER A 188 6.83 12.62 8.20
N LEU A 189 7.68 13.11 7.31
CA LEU A 189 7.89 12.52 5.99
C LEU A 189 9.36 12.67 5.63
N GLU A 190 10.05 11.56 5.56
CA GLU A 190 11.40 11.43 5.04
C GLU A 190 11.30 10.70 3.71
N LEU A 191 11.66 11.38 2.63
CA LEU A 191 11.63 10.85 1.27
C LEU A 191 13.04 10.39 0.89
N SER A 192 13.12 9.25 0.19
CA SER A 192 14.38 8.69 -0.29
C SER A 192 15.01 9.56 -1.39
N ASP A 193 16.32 9.64 -1.42
CA ASP A 193 17.07 10.37 -2.46
C ASP A 193 16.91 9.75 -3.86
N SER A 194 16.52 8.48 -3.96
CA SER A 194 16.23 7.83 -5.25
C SER A 194 14.89 8.24 -5.86
N LEU A 195 14.05 8.97 -5.11
CA LEU A 195 12.70 9.32 -5.56
C LEU A 195 12.75 10.27 -6.76
N GLU A 196 12.05 9.89 -7.84
CA GLU A 196 12.00 10.65 -9.09
C GLU A 196 10.63 11.33 -9.32
N VAL A 197 9.56 10.66 -8.86
CA VAL A 197 8.17 11.09 -9.12
C VAL A 197 7.36 11.18 -7.84
N LEU A 198 6.82 12.37 -7.60
CA LEU A 198 5.73 12.64 -6.65
C LEU A 198 4.49 13.06 -7.45
N ASP A 199 3.54 12.17 -7.61
CA ASP A 199 2.42 12.42 -8.50
C ASP A 199 1.25 13.16 -7.82
N GLU A 200 0.24 13.48 -8.59
CA GLU A 200 -0.92 14.29 -8.21
C GLU A 200 -1.53 13.87 -6.86
N SER A 201 -1.62 14.84 -5.94
CA SER A 201 -2.27 14.64 -4.64
C SER A 201 -1.64 13.53 -3.78
N ALA A 202 -0.40 13.10 -4.04
CA ALA A 202 0.22 11.94 -3.36
C ALA A 202 0.09 12.02 -1.82
N PHE A 203 0.28 13.21 -1.23
CA PHE A 203 0.17 13.47 0.21
C PHE A 203 -0.92 14.51 0.54
N PHE A 204 -1.94 14.63 -0.31
CA PHE A 204 -3.04 15.58 -0.10
C PHE A 204 -3.72 15.34 1.25
N LYS A 205 -3.94 16.44 2.01
CA LYS A 205 -4.56 16.38 3.35
C LYS A 205 -3.83 15.52 4.39
N CYS A 206 -2.52 15.34 4.30
CA CYS A 206 -1.70 14.84 5.40
C CYS A 206 -1.53 15.95 6.45
N CYS A 207 -2.57 16.18 7.25
CA CYS A 207 -2.74 17.40 8.04
C CYS A 207 -1.76 17.57 9.21
N ASN A 208 -0.98 16.55 9.56
CA ASN A 208 -0.02 16.61 10.66
C ASN A 208 1.39 16.98 10.21
N LEU A 209 1.69 16.93 8.92
CA LEU A 209 2.99 17.32 8.37
C LEU A 209 3.26 18.80 8.65
N THR A 210 4.46 19.09 9.14
CA THR A 210 4.91 20.47 9.48
C THR A 210 6.04 20.97 8.61
N HIS A 211 6.89 20.07 8.14
CA HIS A 211 8.04 20.34 7.30
C HIS A 211 8.28 19.15 6.37
N VAL A 212 8.59 19.44 5.11
CA VAL A 212 8.96 18.43 4.11
C VAL A 212 10.13 18.97 3.30
N VAL A 213 11.11 18.10 3.04
CA VAL A 213 12.23 18.36 2.11
C VAL A 213 12.02 17.46 0.89
N ILE A 214 12.09 18.07 -0.30
CA ILE A 214 12.01 17.30 -1.56
C ILE A 214 13.43 16.85 -1.92
N PRO A 215 13.66 15.54 -2.12
CA PRO A 215 14.95 15.00 -2.50
C PRO A 215 15.46 15.52 -3.85
N PRO A 216 16.78 15.51 -4.07
CA PRO A 216 17.40 16.17 -5.23
C PRO A 216 17.08 15.51 -6.58
N ASN A 217 16.69 14.23 -6.58
CA ASN A 217 16.39 13.49 -7.81
C ASN A 217 14.92 13.56 -8.24
N VAL A 218 14.06 14.23 -7.47
CA VAL A 218 12.65 14.41 -7.85
C VAL A 218 12.53 15.34 -9.05
N ARG A 219 12.16 14.77 -10.19
CA ARG A 219 11.99 15.50 -11.47
C ARG A 219 10.55 15.94 -11.71
N TYR A 220 9.59 15.23 -11.16
CA TYR A 220 8.17 15.48 -11.35
C TYR A 220 7.47 15.68 -10.01
N ILE A 221 6.87 16.87 -9.81
CA ILE A 221 6.01 17.20 -8.68
C ILE A 221 4.62 17.51 -9.23
N GLY A 222 3.68 16.59 -9.00
CA GLY A 222 2.30 16.70 -9.46
C GLY A 222 1.52 17.84 -8.80
N LYS A 223 0.36 18.17 -9.35
CA LYS A 223 -0.53 19.16 -8.73
C LYS A 223 -1.04 18.67 -7.37
N TRP A 224 -1.22 19.59 -6.43
CA TRP A 224 -1.81 19.35 -5.11
C TRP A 224 -1.08 18.35 -4.22
N VAL A 225 0.19 18.04 -4.45
CA VAL A 225 0.93 16.99 -3.73
C VAL A 225 0.77 17.12 -2.22
N PHE A 226 1.00 18.30 -1.65
CA PHE A 226 0.84 18.61 -0.21
C PHE A 226 -0.30 19.61 0.06
N HIS A 227 -1.19 19.83 -0.89
CA HIS A 227 -2.31 20.73 -0.67
C HIS A 227 -3.27 20.15 0.38
N GLY A 228 -3.82 21.00 1.25
CA GLY A 228 -4.63 20.55 2.37
C GLY A 228 -3.83 20.07 3.59
N CYS A 229 -2.49 20.07 3.55
CA CYS A 229 -1.63 19.84 4.72
C CYS A 229 -1.62 21.12 5.58
N ASN A 230 -2.66 21.31 6.40
CA ASN A 230 -2.94 22.61 7.05
C ASN A 230 -1.91 23.02 8.13
N ARG A 231 -1.07 22.09 8.59
CA ARG A 231 0.01 22.36 9.55
C ARG A 231 1.36 22.53 8.90
N LEU A 232 1.45 22.33 7.57
CA LEU A 232 2.71 22.47 6.84
C LEU A 232 3.17 23.94 6.89
N LYS A 233 4.35 24.15 7.46
CA LYS A 233 4.99 25.47 7.57
C LYS A 233 5.96 25.71 6.43
N TYR A 234 6.77 24.70 6.10
CA TYR A 234 7.83 24.78 5.12
C TYR A 234 7.83 23.57 4.18
N LEU A 235 7.96 23.86 2.88
CA LEU A 235 8.33 22.90 1.84
C LEU A 235 9.68 23.35 1.29
N GLU A 236 10.72 22.53 1.45
CA GLU A 236 12.07 22.86 1.01
C GLU A 236 12.40 22.12 -0.29
N ILE A 237 12.84 22.85 -1.32
CA ILE A 237 13.21 22.32 -2.64
C ILE A 237 14.54 22.97 -3.04
N ARG A 238 15.62 22.17 -3.04
CA ARG A 238 17.00 22.63 -3.28
C ARG A 238 17.48 22.44 -4.71
N HIS A 239 16.63 22.01 -5.61
CA HIS A 239 16.93 21.74 -7.03
C HIS A 239 15.81 22.25 -7.91
N ASP A 240 15.96 22.12 -9.22
CA ASP A 240 14.96 22.52 -10.21
C ASP A 240 14.31 21.28 -10.85
N PRO A 241 13.11 20.85 -10.43
CA PRO A 241 12.37 19.77 -11.07
C PRO A 241 12.03 20.09 -12.53
N ASP A 242 11.91 19.05 -13.37
CA ASP A 242 11.49 19.20 -14.77
C ASP A 242 10.04 19.68 -14.90
N PHE A 243 9.19 19.26 -13.95
CA PHE A 243 7.78 19.64 -13.88
C PHE A 243 7.33 19.94 -12.46
N ILE A 244 6.55 21.02 -12.30
CA ILE A 244 5.89 21.42 -11.05
C ILE A 244 4.44 21.72 -11.37
N GLY A 245 3.54 20.96 -10.75
CA GLY A 245 2.11 21.15 -10.89
C GLY A 245 1.56 22.33 -10.12
N GLU A 246 0.31 22.64 -10.34
CA GLU A 246 -0.37 23.74 -9.65
C GLU A 246 -0.65 23.40 -8.18
N TRP A 247 -0.62 24.43 -7.31
CA TRP A 247 -1.08 24.34 -5.92
C TRP A 247 -0.44 23.22 -5.10
N ILE A 248 0.87 22.99 -5.26
CA ILE A 248 1.59 21.91 -4.57
C ILE A 248 1.47 21.98 -3.04
N ILE A 249 1.24 23.18 -2.47
CA ILE A 249 0.98 23.41 -1.03
C ILE A 249 -0.17 24.39 -0.84
N ASN A 250 -0.57 24.63 0.41
CA ASN A 250 -1.46 25.75 0.79
C ASN A 250 -0.70 27.08 0.79
N LYS A 251 -1.34 28.20 0.43
CA LYS A 251 -0.73 29.53 0.47
C LYS A 251 -0.26 30.00 1.86
N ALA A 252 -0.72 29.34 2.92
CA ALA A 252 -0.27 29.65 4.28
C ALA A 252 1.16 29.15 4.55
N ALA A 253 1.62 28.11 3.85
CA ALA A 253 2.95 27.56 3.96
C ALA A 253 3.98 28.36 3.13
N THR A 254 5.25 28.21 3.45
CA THR A 254 6.37 28.86 2.80
C THR A 254 7.19 27.83 2.02
N ILE A 255 7.58 28.18 0.78
CA ILE A 255 8.54 27.40 0.00
C ILE A 255 9.93 27.93 0.27
N ARG A 256 10.87 27.02 0.59
CA ARG A 256 12.29 27.33 0.72
C ARG A 256 13.01 26.87 -0.54
N CYS A 257 13.68 27.80 -1.23
CA CYS A 257 14.41 27.52 -2.46
C CYS A 257 15.55 28.49 -2.69
N TYR A 258 16.37 28.26 -3.70
CA TYR A 258 17.41 29.20 -4.11
C TYR A 258 16.83 30.35 -4.93
N LYS A 259 17.33 31.56 -4.70
CA LYS A 259 16.96 32.76 -5.46
C LYS A 259 17.31 32.61 -6.94
N GLY A 260 16.37 32.94 -7.83
CA GLY A 260 16.53 32.82 -9.28
C GLY A 260 16.32 31.40 -9.84
N SER A 261 16.03 30.41 -8.98
CA SER A 261 15.72 29.05 -9.40
C SER A 261 14.38 28.98 -10.15
N ARG A 262 14.08 27.84 -10.76
CA ARG A 262 12.77 27.56 -11.36
C ARG A 262 11.66 27.60 -10.31
N ILE A 263 11.95 27.12 -9.11
CA ILE A 263 11.02 27.16 -7.97
C ILE A 263 10.71 28.61 -7.56
N ASP A 264 11.71 29.49 -7.51
CA ASP A 264 11.52 30.92 -7.21
C ASP A 264 10.54 31.56 -8.22
N ARG A 265 10.76 31.34 -9.52
CA ARG A 265 9.85 31.84 -10.57
C ARG A 265 8.44 31.28 -10.41
N TYR A 266 8.29 29.98 -10.16
CA TYR A 266 7.01 29.34 -9.88
C TYR A 266 6.29 30.02 -8.71
N CYS A 267 7.00 30.34 -7.63
CA CYS A 267 6.42 31.01 -6.47
C CYS A 267 5.96 32.44 -6.80
N GLN A 268 6.74 33.17 -7.59
CA GLN A 268 6.37 34.52 -8.03
C GLN A 268 5.11 34.51 -8.89
N GLU A 269 4.99 33.58 -9.84
CA GLU A 269 3.84 33.44 -10.73
C GLU A 269 2.58 33.00 -9.97
N THR A 270 2.71 32.13 -8.99
CA THR A 270 1.59 31.55 -8.24
C THR A 270 1.24 32.31 -6.97
N GLY A 271 2.13 33.22 -6.49
CA GLY A 271 1.95 34.01 -5.28
C GLY A 271 2.14 33.20 -3.98
N PHE A 272 3.02 32.20 -4.00
CA PHE A 272 3.46 31.51 -2.78
C PHE A 272 4.50 32.35 -2.00
N LYS A 273 4.52 32.16 -0.68
CA LYS A 273 5.56 32.75 0.17
C LYS A 273 6.88 32.04 -0.07
N VAL A 274 7.96 32.81 -0.19
CA VAL A 274 9.32 32.29 -0.41
C VAL A 274 10.23 32.69 0.73
N GLU A 275 11.11 31.78 1.13
CA GLU A 275 12.29 32.00 1.97
C GLU A 275 13.50 31.47 1.20
N TYR A 276 14.51 32.34 0.99
CA TYR A 276 15.67 31.92 0.21
C TYR A 276 16.67 31.15 1.07
N LEU A 277 17.16 30.06 0.51
CA LEU A 277 18.27 29.28 1.05
C LEU A 277 19.59 30.01 0.77
N SER A 278 20.53 29.92 1.72
CA SER A 278 21.89 30.45 1.61
C SER A 278 22.81 29.54 0.82
#